data_f4740c5aee0ab8b3e5fe60ee85898f35
#
_entry.id   f4740c5aee0ab8b3e5fe60ee85898f35
#
_cell.length_a   1.000
_cell.length_b   1.000
_cell.length_c   1.000
_cell.angle_alpha   90.00
_cell.angle_beta   90.00
_cell.angle_gamma   90.00
#
_symmetry.space_group_name_H-M   'P 1'
#
loop_
_entity.id
_entity.type
_entity.pdbx_description
1 polymer ?
#
loop_
_entity_poly.entity_id
_entity_poly.type
_entity_poly.pdbx_seq_one_letter_code
_entity_poly.pdbx_strand_id
1 'polypeptide(L)'
;MQAPEFILLRHSDGYSAAARWWPGTATRDPEAAVRNARGAVLYLHGIQSHGEWFETSGSRLAEAGFAVLMPDRRGSGRNERDRGHAKSAGRLLKDAAEWMDELRRRSGCDGVHVVGVSWGGKLALNLLREGRLPVASLALVAPGLFPIVDIPTAEKLRVGWSALANPRHLFDIPINEPEMFTATPQWLAYLRHDPLRLRQVTASFLLASRRLDRFTRAAHRHPGVPVALFLAEHDRIIDNERTRRWLRALPWPSRRIVEYRNAHHTLEFEPPGCTFVDDLVSWIGTQKCNA
;
A
#
# COMPACT_ATOMS: atom_id res chain seq x y z
N MET A 1 7.25 -17.86 11.02
CA MET A 1 6.32 -16.93 10.36
C MET A 1 4.90 -17.40 10.57
N GLN A 2 4.03 -16.52 11.05
CA GLN A 2 2.61 -16.79 11.26
C GLN A 2 1.88 -16.68 9.91
N ALA A 3 1.15 -17.74 9.50
CA ALA A 3 0.35 -17.69 8.28
C ALA A 3 -0.89 -16.79 8.48
N PRO A 4 -1.33 -16.08 7.43
CA PRO A 4 -2.56 -15.29 7.50
C PRO A 4 -3.81 -16.15 7.43
N GLU A 5 -4.89 -15.63 8.00
CA GLU A 5 -6.24 -16.06 7.66
C GLU A 5 -6.67 -15.35 6.36
N PHE A 6 -7.28 -16.09 5.45
CA PHE A 6 -7.90 -15.50 4.26
C PHE A 6 -9.35 -15.17 4.54
N ILE A 7 -9.69 -13.89 4.40
CA ILE A 7 -11.05 -13.39 4.64
C ILE A 7 -11.60 -12.65 3.42
N LEU A 8 -12.92 -12.55 3.33
CA LEU A 8 -13.61 -11.72 2.36
C LEU A 8 -14.21 -10.51 3.06
N LEU A 9 -13.89 -9.33 2.56
CA LEU A 9 -14.38 -8.05 3.05
C LEU A 9 -15.48 -7.54 2.11
N ARG A 10 -16.68 -7.37 2.63
CA ARG A 10 -17.82 -6.89 1.83
C ARG A 10 -17.89 -5.36 1.89
N HIS A 11 -17.80 -4.75 0.73
CA HIS A 11 -17.95 -3.30 0.57
C HIS A 11 -19.40 -2.87 0.46
N SER A 12 -19.65 -1.60 0.75
CA SER A 12 -21.00 -0.98 0.72
C SER A 12 -21.67 -1.01 -0.66
N ASP A 13 -20.92 -1.23 -1.74
CA ASP A 13 -21.43 -1.39 -3.11
C ASP A 13 -21.63 -2.84 -3.53
N GLY A 14 -21.55 -3.78 -2.58
CA GLY A 14 -21.71 -5.22 -2.82
C GLY A 14 -20.48 -5.90 -3.46
N TYR A 15 -19.34 -5.18 -3.57
CA TYR A 15 -18.09 -5.80 -3.96
C TYR A 15 -17.50 -6.58 -2.77
N SER A 16 -16.97 -7.77 -3.03
CA SER A 16 -16.21 -8.54 -2.03
C SER A 16 -14.73 -8.53 -2.40
N ALA A 17 -13.88 -8.10 -1.47
CA ALA A 17 -12.44 -8.07 -1.64
C ALA A 17 -11.78 -9.15 -0.77
N ALA A 18 -10.86 -9.90 -1.35
CA ALA A 18 -10.01 -10.83 -0.61
C ALA A 18 -9.02 -10.04 0.26
N ALA A 19 -8.75 -10.51 1.45
CA ALA A 19 -7.75 -9.94 2.33
C ALA A 19 -7.04 -11.01 3.15
N ARG A 20 -5.83 -10.69 3.55
CA ARG A 20 -5.06 -11.43 4.55
C ARG A 20 -5.25 -10.77 5.89
N TRP A 21 -5.53 -11.57 6.90
CA TRP A 21 -5.75 -11.15 8.27
C TRP A 21 -4.82 -11.88 9.24
N TRP A 22 -4.16 -11.12 10.11
CA TRP A 22 -3.42 -11.63 11.26
C TRP A 22 -3.98 -10.96 12.51
N PRO A 23 -4.43 -11.73 13.52
CA PRO A 23 -5.06 -11.18 14.73
C PRO A 23 -4.10 -10.49 15.71
N GLY A 24 -2.78 -10.57 15.51
CA GLY A 24 -1.82 -9.74 16.24
C GLY A 24 -1.34 -10.25 17.60
N THR A 25 -1.71 -11.47 18.00
CA THR A 25 -1.13 -12.09 19.20
C THR A 25 -0.84 -13.56 18.95
N ALA A 26 0.23 -14.07 19.56
CA ALA A 26 0.62 -15.48 19.52
C ALA A 26 -0.29 -16.38 20.37
N THR A 27 -1.51 -15.93 20.74
CA THR A 27 -2.41 -16.78 21.51
C THR A 27 -3.24 -17.64 20.57
N ARG A 28 -3.53 -18.89 20.98
CA ARG A 28 -4.42 -19.79 20.24
C ARG A 28 -5.90 -19.42 20.39
N ASP A 29 -6.22 -18.48 21.28
CA ASP A 29 -7.57 -17.95 21.48
C ASP A 29 -7.76 -16.68 20.63
N PRO A 30 -8.57 -16.72 19.57
CA PRO A 30 -8.78 -15.58 18.68
C PRO A 30 -9.41 -14.36 19.41
N GLU A 31 -10.26 -14.59 20.40
CA GLU A 31 -10.88 -13.49 21.15
C GLU A 31 -9.89 -12.83 22.11
N ALA A 32 -8.99 -13.60 22.73
CA ALA A 32 -7.91 -13.07 23.55
C ALA A 32 -6.87 -12.33 22.67
N ALA A 33 -6.63 -12.83 21.46
CA ALA A 33 -5.75 -12.20 20.47
C ALA A 33 -6.23 -10.79 20.11
N VAL A 34 -7.52 -10.64 19.84
CA VAL A 34 -8.14 -9.36 19.49
C VAL A 34 -8.07 -8.36 20.65
N ARG A 35 -8.36 -8.81 21.88
CA ARG A 35 -8.37 -7.92 23.07
C ARG A 35 -7.00 -7.43 23.49
N ASN A 36 -5.93 -8.09 23.07
CA ASN A 36 -4.54 -7.82 23.49
C ASN A 36 -3.65 -7.33 22.36
N ALA A 37 -4.22 -6.95 21.22
CA ALA A 37 -3.44 -6.40 20.12
C ALA A 37 -2.74 -5.10 20.56
N ARG A 38 -1.46 -4.99 20.30
CA ARG A 38 -0.62 -3.82 20.60
C ARG A 38 -1.01 -2.60 19.77
N GLY A 39 -1.69 -2.81 18.68
CA GLY A 39 -2.17 -1.82 17.71
C GLY A 39 -2.65 -2.51 16.44
N ALA A 40 -3.15 -1.73 15.50
CA ALA A 40 -3.69 -2.21 14.24
C ALA A 40 -2.93 -1.62 13.04
N VAL A 41 -2.64 -2.44 12.02
CA VAL A 41 -1.91 -2.05 10.81
C VAL A 41 -2.75 -2.35 9.57
N LEU A 42 -3.06 -1.32 8.79
CA LEU A 42 -3.62 -1.46 7.44
C LEU A 42 -2.49 -1.40 6.42
N TYR A 43 -2.28 -2.48 5.67
CA TYR A 43 -1.19 -2.61 4.70
C TYR A 43 -1.72 -2.51 3.26
N LEU A 44 -1.32 -1.47 2.52
CA LEU A 44 -1.81 -1.15 1.19
C LEU A 44 -0.73 -1.39 0.14
N HIS A 45 -0.96 -2.35 -0.74
CA HIS A 45 -0.02 -2.79 -1.76
C HIS A 45 0.05 -1.87 -3.01
N GLY A 46 1.05 -2.08 -3.87
CA GLY A 46 1.32 -1.33 -5.09
C GLY A 46 0.34 -1.58 -6.25
N ILE A 47 0.66 -1.01 -7.43
CA ILE A 47 -0.26 -1.08 -8.59
C ILE A 47 -0.35 -2.48 -9.17
N GLN A 48 0.78 -3.19 -9.31
CA GLN A 48 0.84 -4.54 -9.89
C GLN A 48 0.78 -5.64 -8.86
N SER A 49 1.16 -5.34 -7.62
CA SER A 49 1.28 -6.30 -6.54
C SER A 49 -0.07 -6.67 -5.91
N HIS A 50 -0.01 -7.56 -4.98
CA HIS A 50 -1.09 -8.03 -4.13
C HIS A 50 -0.52 -8.41 -2.76
N GLY A 51 -1.36 -8.78 -1.81
CA GLY A 51 -0.94 -9.02 -0.43
C GLY A 51 0.13 -10.12 -0.27
N GLU A 52 0.18 -11.12 -1.16
CA GLU A 52 1.14 -12.22 -1.07
C GLU A 52 2.61 -11.76 -1.18
N TRP A 53 2.88 -10.66 -1.89
CA TRP A 53 4.23 -10.10 -1.98
C TRP A 53 4.77 -9.61 -0.63
N PHE A 54 3.90 -9.36 0.35
CA PHE A 54 4.22 -8.68 1.61
C PHE A 54 3.86 -9.52 2.86
N GLU A 55 3.71 -10.84 2.70
CA GLU A 55 3.35 -11.74 3.82
C GLU A 55 4.44 -11.81 4.89
N THR A 56 5.71 -11.58 4.53
CA THR A 56 6.80 -11.50 5.51
C THR A 56 6.60 -10.32 6.44
N SER A 57 6.35 -9.12 5.90
CA SER A 57 6.03 -7.93 6.70
C SER A 57 4.78 -8.14 7.57
N GLY A 58 3.71 -8.74 6.99
CA GLY A 58 2.48 -9.04 7.73
C GLY A 58 2.71 -9.97 8.91
N SER A 59 3.42 -11.08 8.69
CA SER A 59 3.79 -12.05 9.73
C SER A 59 4.65 -11.44 10.83
N ARG A 60 5.68 -10.66 10.46
CA ARG A 60 6.59 -10.02 11.44
C ARG A 60 5.89 -8.96 12.29
N LEU A 61 4.98 -8.19 11.71
CA LEU A 61 4.12 -7.26 12.44
C LEU A 61 3.19 -8.00 13.42
N ALA A 62 2.61 -9.12 12.97
CA ALA A 62 1.77 -9.94 13.83
C ALA A 62 2.54 -10.58 14.99
N GLU A 63 3.76 -11.10 14.73
CA GLU A 63 4.68 -11.63 15.76
C GLU A 63 5.07 -10.54 16.78
N ALA A 64 5.11 -9.27 16.36
CA ALA A 64 5.33 -8.13 17.24
C ALA A 64 4.06 -7.66 18.01
N GLY A 65 2.93 -8.36 17.83
CA GLY A 65 1.68 -8.12 18.54
C GLY A 65 0.69 -7.19 17.86
N PHE A 66 0.90 -6.83 16.59
CA PHE A 66 -0.04 -5.99 15.84
C PHE A 66 -1.09 -6.81 15.10
N ALA A 67 -2.35 -6.38 15.16
CA ALA A 67 -3.36 -6.87 14.25
C ALA A 67 -3.12 -6.30 12.84
N VAL A 68 -3.03 -7.17 11.82
CA VAL A 68 -2.69 -6.73 10.46
C VAL A 68 -3.79 -7.09 9.48
N LEU A 69 -4.28 -6.11 8.74
CA LEU A 69 -5.18 -6.31 7.61
C LEU A 69 -4.48 -5.90 6.32
N MET A 70 -4.37 -6.83 5.38
CA MET A 70 -3.72 -6.65 4.08
C MET A 70 -4.71 -7.05 2.97
N PRO A 71 -5.59 -6.12 2.55
CA PRO A 71 -6.54 -6.38 1.48
C PRO A 71 -5.87 -6.38 0.11
N ASP A 72 -6.29 -7.28 -0.77
CA ASP A 72 -6.07 -7.11 -2.20
C ASP A 72 -7.01 -6.01 -2.69
N ARG A 73 -6.45 -4.98 -3.35
CA ARG A 73 -7.24 -3.86 -3.88
C ARG A 73 -8.27 -4.36 -4.90
N ARG A 74 -9.40 -3.69 -5.00
CA ARG A 74 -10.43 -3.94 -6.04
C ARG A 74 -9.77 -4.18 -7.41
N GLY A 75 -10.09 -5.30 -8.04
CA GLY A 75 -9.57 -5.70 -9.35
C GLY A 75 -8.09 -6.07 -9.37
N SER A 76 -7.47 -6.40 -8.23
CA SER A 76 -6.09 -6.89 -8.17
C SER A 76 -5.97 -8.14 -7.29
N GLY A 77 -4.82 -8.79 -7.32
CA GLY A 77 -4.55 -9.98 -6.53
C GLY A 77 -5.59 -11.08 -6.77
N ARG A 78 -6.16 -11.61 -5.70
CA ARG A 78 -7.20 -12.66 -5.72
C ARG A 78 -8.60 -12.15 -6.13
N ASN A 79 -8.76 -10.85 -6.37
CA ASN A 79 -10.03 -10.30 -6.83
C ASN A 79 -10.16 -10.40 -8.35
N GLU A 80 -10.86 -11.43 -8.82
CA GLU A 80 -11.08 -11.69 -10.25
C GLU A 80 -12.04 -10.67 -10.88
N ARG A 81 -13.07 -10.27 -10.10
CA ARG A 81 -14.05 -9.29 -10.57
C ARG A 81 -13.40 -7.94 -10.83
N ASP A 82 -13.74 -7.33 -11.96
CA ASP A 82 -13.27 -6.00 -12.35
C ASP A 82 -11.73 -5.88 -12.42
N ARG A 83 -11.06 -6.89 -12.95
CA ARG A 83 -9.60 -6.94 -13.04
C ARG A 83 -9.02 -5.66 -13.63
N GLY A 84 -8.14 -4.98 -12.88
CA GLY A 84 -7.51 -3.71 -13.28
C GLY A 84 -8.46 -2.50 -13.32
N HIS A 85 -9.71 -2.65 -12.85
CA HIS A 85 -10.70 -1.58 -12.94
C HIS A 85 -10.97 -0.91 -11.58
N ALA A 86 -11.12 0.42 -11.63
CA ALA A 86 -11.74 1.20 -10.56
C ALA A 86 -12.57 2.32 -11.18
N LYS A 87 -13.79 2.48 -10.72
CA LYS A 87 -14.72 3.49 -11.24
C LYS A 87 -14.23 4.92 -11.00
N SER A 88 -13.62 5.18 -9.84
CA SER A 88 -13.18 6.53 -9.46
C SER A 88 -12.20 6.50 -8.28
N ALA A 89 -11.48 7.60 -8.07
CA ALA A 89 -10.66 7.81 -6.88
C ALA A 89 -11.49 7.76 -5.59
N GLY A 90 -12.70 8.35 -5.60
CA GLY A 90 -13.59 8.31 -4.45
C GLY A 90 -14.00 6.89 -4.07
N ARG A 91 -14.19 5.97 -5.06
CA ARG A 91 -14.49 4.56 -4.74
C ARG A 91 -13.29 3.86 -4.09
N LEU A 92 -12.08 4.10 -4.60
CA LEU A 92 -10.86 3.54 -4.02
C LEU A 92 -10.62 4.03 -2.59
N LEU A 93 -10.87 5.31 -2.32
CA LEU A 93 -10.77 5.88 -0.97
C LEU A 93 -11.84 5.33 -0.04
N LYS A 94 -13.06 5.16 -0.54
CA LYS A 94 -14.13 4.55 0.24
C LYS A 94 -13.84 3.09 0.57
N ASP A 95 -13.28 2.31 -0.38
CA ASP A 95 -12.82 0.94 -0.11
C ASP A 95 -11.78 0.94 1.01
N ALA A 96 -10.80 1.84 0.96
CA ALA A 96 -9.75 1.91 1.97
C ALA A 96 -10.27 2.36 3.35
N ALA A 97 -11.24 3.27 3.40
CA ALA A 97 -11.92 3.66 4.64
C ALA A 97 -12.71 2.48 5.24
N GLU A 98 -13.44 1.73 4.41
CA GLU A 98 -14.18 0.54 4.84
C GLU A 98 -13.26 -0.55 5.38
N TRP A 99 -12.03 -0.73 4.79
CA TRP A 99 -11.01 -1.63 5.34
C TRP A 99 -10.50 -1.15 6.70
N MET A 100 -10.32 0.15 6.88
CA MET A 100 -9.90 0.71 8.16
C MET A 100 -10.96 0.50 9.24
N ASP A 101 -12.24 0.72 8.93
CA ASP A 101 -13.33 0.49 9.85
C ASP A 101 -13.43 -1.00 10.24
N GLU A 102 -13.29 -1.90 9.28
CA GLU A 102 -13.29 -3.34 9.54
C GLU A 102 -12.09 -3.78 10.38
N LEU A 103 -10.90 -3.22 10.11
CA LEU A 103 -9.71 -3.48 10.90
C LEU A 103 -9.91 -3.04 12.37
N ARG A 104 -10.44 -1.85 12.59
CA ARG A 104 -10.75 -1.34 13.94
C ARG A 104 -11.76 -2.24 14.65
N ARG A 105 -12.83 -2.63 13.96
CA ARG A 105 -13.86 -3.53 14.48
C ARG A 105 -13.27 -4.89 14.88
N ARG A 106 -12.37 -5.45 14.08
CA ARG A 106 -11.73 -6.75 14.36
C ARG A 106 -10.68 -6.68 15.45
N SER A 107 -9.88 -5.62 15.47
CA SER A 107 -8.75 -5.49 16.40
C SER A 107 -9.11 -4.87 17.74
N GLY A 108 -10.25 -4.18 17.83
CA GLY A 108 -10.62 -3.37 19.01
C GLY A 108 -9.74 -2.13 19.19
N CYS A 109 -8.87 -1.80 18.22
CA CYS A 109 -7.97 -0.65 18.30
C CYS A 109 -8.63 0.60 17.70
N ASP A 110 -8.54 1.73 18.36
CA ASP A 110 -9.06 3.00 17.84
C ASP A 110 -8.14 3.63 16.81
N GLY A 111 -6.83 3.64 17.05
CA GLY A 111 -5.83 4.17 16.13
C GLY A 111 -5.28 3.10 15.20
N VAL A 112 -5.08 3.45 13.90
CA VAL A 112 -4.56 2.54 12.88
C VAL A 112 -3.24 3.08 12.31
N HIS A 113 -2.21 2.26 12.30
CA HIS A 113 -1.00 2.50 11.52
C HIS A 113 -1.26 2.13 10.06
N VAL A 114 -0.89 2.98 9.12
CA VAL A 114 -1.10 2.70 7.69
C VAL A 114 0.25 2.52 7.02
N VAL A 115 0.42 1.38 6.33
CA VAL A 115 1.58 1.12 5.47
C VAL A 115 1.13 1.24 4.01
N GLY A 116 1.81 2.08 3.23
CA GLY A 116 1.52 2.25 1.81
C GLY A 116 2.74 1.99 0.94
N VAL A 117 2.72 0.89 0.18
CA VAL A 117 3.81 0.50 -0.71
C VAL A 117 3.56 1.02 -2.12
N SER A 118 4.54 1.67 -2.72
CA SER A 118 4.50 2.14 -4.11
C SER A 118 3.21 2.93 -4.39
N TRP A 119 2.37 2.49 -5.33
CA TRP A 119 1.08 3.10 -5.61
C TRP A 119 0.16 3.15 -4.38
N GLY A 120 0.24 2.16 -3.49
CA GLY A 120 -0.49 2.14 -2.22
C GLY A 120 -0.17 3.34 -1.32
N GLY A 121 1.01 3.93 -1.46
CA GLY A 121 1.38 5.18 -0.78
C GLY A 121 0.50 6.36 -1.15
N LYS A 122 0.00 6.44 -2.41
CA LYS A 122 -0.98 7.46 -2.82
C LYS A 122 -2.29 7.28 -2.07
N LEU A 123 -2.75 6.04 -1.95
CA LEU A 123 -4.00 5.74 -1.24
C LEU A 123 -3.86 6.03 0.25
N ALA A 124 -2.76 5.60 0.88
CA ALA A 124 -2.43 5.86 2.27
C ALA A 124 -2.43 7.35 2.63
N LEU A 125 -1.76 8.18 1.80
CA LEU A 125 -1.75 9.63 1.99
C LEU A 125 -3.13 10.27 1.87
N ASN A 126 -3.96 9.76 0.96
CA ASN A 126 -5.30 10.29 0.76
C ASN A 126 -6.27 9.92 1.90
N LEU A 127 -6.01 8.85 2.66
CA LEU A 127 -6.76 8.55 3.88
C LEU A 127 -6.60 9.65 4.95
N LEU A 128 -5.40 10.25 5.05
CA LEU A 128 -5.18 11.39 5.97
C LEU A 128 -6.06 12.59 5.61
N ARG A 129 -6.37 12.78 4.34
CA ARG A 129 -7.15 13.92 3.87
C ARG A 129 -8.60 13.88 4.36
N GLU A 130 -9.18 12.70 4.54
CA GLU A 130 -10.55 12.55 5.00
C GLU A 130 -10.75 13.14 6.42
N GLY A 131 -9.65 13.36 7.19
CA GLY A 131 -9.62 14.04 8.49
C GLY A 131 -10.46 13.39 9.59
N ARG A 132 -11.23 12.37 9.22
CA ARG A 132 -12.16 11.64 10.08
C ARG A 132 -11.63 10.25 10.46
N LEU A 133 -10.59 9.79 9.77
CA LEU A 133 -10.05 8.45 9.96
C LEU A 133 -8.92 8.51 10.99
N PRO A 134 -8.91 7.63 11.99
CA PRO A 134 -7.95 7.64 13.08
C PRO A 134 -6.62 7.02 12.66
N VAL A 135 -5.88 7.71 11.78
CA VAL A 135 -4.54 7.30 11.37
C VAL A 135 -3.54 7.69 12.46
N ALA A 136 -2.97 6.70 13.14
CA ALA A 136 -1.99 6.89 14.20
C ALA A 136 -0.60 7.24 13.66
N SER A 137 -0.19 6.61 12.54
CA SER A 137 1.06 6.87 11.84
C SER A 137 1.04 6.35 10.41
N LEU A 138 2.01 6.78 9.58
CA LEU A 138 2.09 6.45 8.17
C LEU A 138 3.48 5.95 7.79
N ALA A 139 3.60 4.72 7.32
CA ALA A 139 4.81 4.19 6.70
C ALA A 139 4.67 4.21 5.17
N LEU A 140 5.51 4.97 4.50
CA LEU A 140 5.58 5.07 3.05
C LEU A 140 6.78 4.27 2.54
N VAL A 141 6.54 3.19 1.83
CA VAL A 141 7.56 2.28 1.31
C VAL A 141 7.67 2.46 -0.20
N ALA A 142 8.81 2.99 -0.66
CA ALA A 142 9.05 3.31 -2.07
C ALA A 142 7.80 3.94 -2.74
N PRO A 143 7.21 5.02 -2.18
CA PRO A 143 5.87 5.46 -2.53
C PRO A 143 5.81 6.05 -3.95
N GLY A 144 4.83 5.64 -4.75
CA GLY A 144 4.64 6.05 -6.13
C GLY A 144 4.18 7.50 -6.32
N LEU A 145 4.78 8.46 -5.60
CA LEU A 145 4.40 9.88 -5.61
C LEU A 145 5.04 10.66 -6.76
N PHE A 146 6.29 10.34 -7.06
CA PHE A 146 7.09 10.96 -8.11
C PHE A 146 7.68 9.88 -9.02
N PRO A 147 6.89 9.32 -9.96
CA PRO A 147 7.39 8.27 -10.83
C PRO A 147 8.45 8.82 -11.80
N ILE A 148 9.51 8.03 -12.05
CA ILE A 148 10.47 8.23 -13.14
C ILE A 148 9.85 7.71 -14.43
N VAL A 149 9.16 6.57 -14.36
CA VAL A 149 8.50 5.95 -15.51
C VAL A 149 7.11 6.56 -15.67
N ASP A 150 6.85 7.08 -16.86
CA ASP A 150 5.55 7.66 -17.21
C ASP A 150 5.17 7.24 -18.64
N ILE A 151 3.87 7.26 -18.94
CA ILE A 151 3.38 6.96 -20.29
C ILE A 151 3.60 8.16 -21.23
N PRO A 152 3.84 7.93 -22.53
CA PRO A 152 3.99 9.01 -23.53
C PRO A 152 2.76 9.94 -23.57
N THR A 153 2.98 11.18 -24.01
CA THR A 153 1.89 12.19 -24.07
C THR A 153 0.72 11.73 -24.96
N ALA A 154 1.01 11.09 -26.08
CA ALA A 154 -0.03 10.53 -26.96
C ALA A 154 -0.88 9.48 -26.22
N GLU A 155 -0.26 8.63 -25.42
CA GLU A 155 -0.95 7.64 -24.60
C GLU A 155 -1.82 8.30 -23.52
N LYS A 156 -1.35 9.39 -22.90
CA LYS A 156 -2.15 10.18 -21.94
C LYS A 156 -3.41 10.75 -22.58
N LEU A 157 -3.33 11.21 -23.83
CA LEU A 157 -4.49 11.66 -24.59
C LEU A 157 -5.47 10.51 -24.88
N ARG A 158 -4.94 9.34 -25.30
CA ARG A 158 -5.74 8.14 -25.49
C ARG A 158 -6.46 7.71 -24.20
N VAL A 159 -5.76 7.71 -23.06
CA VAL A 159 -6.36 7.42 -21.75
C VAL A 159 -7.49 8.41 -21.44
N GLY A 160 -7.27 9.70 -21.67
CA GLY A 160 -8.28 10.74 -21.44
C GLY A 160 -9.52 10.52 -22.30
N TRP A 161 -9.35 10.27 -23.61
CA TRP A 161 -10.45 9.95 -24.52
C TRP A 161 -11.18 8.65 -24.14
N SER A 162 -10.41 7.59 -23.88
CA SER A 162 -10.98 6.29 -23.49
C SER A 162 -11.76 6.38 -22.18
N ALA A 163 -11.31 7.22 -21.23
CA ALA A 163 -12.05 7.40 -19.97
C ALA A 163 -13.47 7.98 -20.16
N LEU A 164 -13.72 8.66 -21.29
CA LEU A 164 -15.03 9.18 -21.66
C LEU A 164 -15.80 8.18 -22.53
N ALA A 165 -15.17 7.61 -23.58
CA ALA A 165 -15.81 6.81 -24.59
C ALA A 165 -15.93 5.31 -24.20
N ASN A 166 -14.90 4.76 -23.58
CA ASN A 166 -14.82 3.38 -23.09
C ASN A 166 -13.99 3.31 -21.82
N PRO A 167 -14.55 3.64 -20.64
CA PRO A 167 -13.81 3.68 -19.37
C PRO A 167 -13.13 2.36 -18.96
N ARG A 168 -13.57 1.24 -19.56
CA ARG A 168 -13.02 -0.10 -19.32
C ARG A 168 -11.91 -0.50 -20.31
N HIS A 169 -11.55 0.36 -21.26
CA HIS A 169 -10.41 0.11 -22.14
C HIS A 169 -9.14 -0.11 -21.34
N LEU A 170 -8.42 -1.19 -21.64
CA LEU A 170 -7.22 -1.60 -20.93
C LEU A 170 -5.97 -0.93 -21.50
N PHE A 171 -5.07 -0.55 -20.62
CA PHE A 171 -3.74 -0.01 -20.91
C PHE A 171 -2.70 -0.80 -20.13
N ASP A 172 -1.55 -1.05 -20.75
CA ASP A 172 -0.43 -1.68 -20.07
C ASP A 172 0.12 -0.77 -18.97
N ILE A 173 0.52 -1.37 -17.87
CA ILE A 173 1.23 -0.66 -16.81
C ILE A 173 2.72 -0.58 -17.25
N PRO A 174 3.34 0.61 -17.36
CA PRO A 174 4.64 0.78 -18.00
C PRO A 174 5.84 0.32 -17.16
N ILE A 175 5.63 -0.52 -16.16
CA ILE A 175 6.65 -1.08 -15.26
C ILE A 175 6.59 -2.62 -15.28
N ASN A 176 6.57 -3.22 -16.47
CA ASN A 176 6.33 -4.66 -16.64
C ASN A 176 7.56 -5.55 -16.40
N GLU A 177 8.77 -5.01 -16.44
CA GLU A 177 10.00 -5.77 -16.28
C GLU A 177 10.22 -6.13 -14.79
N PRO A 178 10.37 -7.42 -14.43
CA PRO A 178 10.66 -7.85 -13.06
C PRO A 178 11.90 -7.19 -12.45
N GLU A 179 12.89 -6.91 -13.28
CA GLU A 179 14.16 -6.28 -12.92
C GLU A 179 14.01 -4.83 -12.42
N MET A 180 12.85 -4.22 -12.60
CA MET A 180 12.51 -2.92 -11.98
C MET A 180 12.17 -3.03 -10.50
N PHE A 181 11.77 -4.24 -10.06
CA PHE A 181 11.28 -4.47 -8.69
C PHE A 181 12.36 -5.05 -7.78
N THR A 182 13.24 -5.90 -8.30
CA THR A 182 14.26 -6.62 -7.54
C THR A 182 15.39 -7.12 -8.44
N ALA A 183 16.56 -7.39 -7.87
CA ALA A 183 17.63 -8.13 -8.52
C ALA A 183 17.78 -9.56 -7.98
N THR A 184 17.01 -9.97 -6.98
CA THR A 184 17.10 -11.28 -6.35
C THR A 184 16.54 -12.37 -7.25
N PRO A 185 17.34 -13.39 -7.67
CA PRO A 185 16.95 -14.35 -8.71
C PRO A 185 15.64 -15.10 -8.42
N GLN A 186 15.41 -15.53 -7.19
CA GLN A 186 14.18 -16.23 -6.82
C GLN A 186 12.94 -15.35 -7.00
N TRP A 187 13.03 -14.06 -6.68
CA TRP A 187 11.93 -13.13 -6.83
C TRP A 187 11.73 -12.70 -8.28
N LEU A 188 12.79 -12.63 -9.08
CA LEU A 188 12.67 -12.46 -10.53
C LEU A 188 11.89 -13.61 -11.16
N ALA A 189 12.22 -14.87 -10.78
CA ALA A 189 11.50 -16.04 -11.25
C ALA A 189 10.02 -16.02 -10.81
N TYR A 190 9.75 -15.67 -9.54
CA TYR A 190 8.40 -15.52 -9.03
C TYR A 190 7.60 -14.48 -9.82
N LEU A 191 8.13 -13.26 -9.99
CA LEU A 191 7.45 -12.16 -10.69
C LEU A 191 7.11 -12.47 -12.15
N ARG A 192 7.94 -13.26 -12.83
CA ARG A 192 7.68 -13.68 -14.22
C ARG A 192 6.46 -14.58 -14.34
N HIS A 193 6.24 -15.43 -13.34
CA HIS A 193 5.20 -16.49 -13.36
C HIS A 193 4.02 -16.17 -12.45
N ASP A 194 4.03 -15.05 -11.72
CA ASP A 194 2.95 -14.66 -10.81
C ASP A 194 1.63 -14.40 -11.56
N PRO A 195 0.62 -15.26 -11.43
CA PRO A 195 -0.66 -15.13 -12.12
C PRO A 195 -1.53 -14.02 -11.53
N LEU A 196 -1.25 -13.62 -10.28
CA LEU A 196 -2.01 -12.59 -9.58
C LEU A 196 -1.48 -11.19 -9.88
N ARG A 197 -0.29 -11.09 -10.46
CA ARG A 197 0.32 -9.82 -10.85
C ARG A 197 -0.55 -9.09 -11.87
N LEU A 198 -0.88 -7.83 -11.59
CA LEU A 198 -1.69 -7.01 -12.48
C LEU A 198 -0.80 -6.34 -13.54
N ARG A 199 -1.02 -6.66 -14.82
CA ARG A 199 -0.23 -6.11 -15.94
C ARG A 199 -0.92 -4.97 -16.66
N GLN A 200 -2.24 -4.90 -16.60
CA GLN A 200 -3.07 -3.91 -17.28
C GLN A 200 -4.08 -3.28 -16.34
N VAL A 201 -4.41 -2.03 -16.60
CA VAL A 201 -5.44 -1.29 -15.87
C VAL A 201 -6.33 -0.52 -16.84
N THR A 202 -7.55 -0.23 -16.41
CA THR A 202 -8.51 0.51 -17.25
C THR A 202 -8.22 2.00 -17.31
N ALA A 203 -8.74 2.67 -18.35
CA ALA A 203 -8.68 4.12 -18.48
C ALA A 203 -9.24 4.84 -17.24
N SER A 204 -10.36 4.38 -16.70
CA SER A 204 -10.95 4.95 -15.48
C SER A 204 -10.05 4.78 -14.25
N PHE A 205 -9.33 3.65 -14.12
CA PHE A 205 -8.35 3.45 -13.05
C PHE A 205 -7.20 4.45 -13.17
N LEU A 206 -6.64 4.65 -14.38
CA LEU A 206 -5.56 5.61 -14.61
C LEU A 206 -6.01 7.04 -14.27
N LEU A 207 -7.23 7.43 -14.66
CA LEU A 207 -7.79 8.72 -14.30
C LEU A 207 -8.01 8.85 -12.79
N ALA A 208 -8.48 7.80 -12.13
CA ALA A 208 -8.62 7.76 -10.67
C ALA A 208 -7.26 7.90 -9.97
N SER A 209 -6.23 7.19 -10.44
CA SER A 209 -4.85 7.32 -9.95
C SER A 209 -4.34 8.76 -10.09
N ARG A 210 -4.57 9.40 -11.25
CA ARG A 210 -4.19 10.79 -11.48
C ARG A 210 -4.90 11.79 -10.55
N ARG A 211 -6.13 11.49 -10.17
CA ARG A 211 -6.86 12.30 -9.17
C ARG A 211 -6.26 12.15 -7.77
N LEU A 212 -5.81 10.95 -7.40
CA LEU A 212 -5.08 10.73 -6.13
C LEU A 212 -3.78 11.54 -6.08
N ASP A 213 -3.05 11.69 -7.20
CA ASP A 213 -1.83 12.52 -7.26
C ASP A 213 -2.10 14.00 -6.91
N ARG A 214 -3.25 14.54 -7.31
CA ARG A 214 -3.62 15.93 -6.96
C ARG A 214 -3.75 16.11 -5.45
N PHE A 215 -4.29 15.13 -4.77
CA PHE A 215 -4.46 15.17 -3.33
C PHE A 215 -3.13 15.02 -2.60
N THR A 216 -2.25 14.15 -3.09
CA THR A 216 -0.89 13.99 -2.58
C THR A 216 -0.11 15.30 -2.59
N ARG A 217 -0.26 16.11 -3.65
CA ARG A 217 0.38 17.44 -3.75
C ARG A 217 -0.13 18.44 -2.72
N ALA A 218 -1.32 18.24 -2.18
CA ALA A 218 -1.91 19.09 -1.15
C ALA A 218 -1.64 18.62 0.28
N ALA A 219 -0.83 17.59 0.48
CA ALA A 219 -0.54 16.98 1.79
C ALA A 219 -0.02 18.00 2.84
N HIS A 220 0.67 19.07 2.41
CA HIS A 220 1.14 20.15 3.28
C HIS A 220 0.02 20.93 3.99
N ARG A 221 -1.24 20.78 3.56
CA ARG A 221 -2.42 21.45 4.15
C ARG A 221 -3.09 20.62 5.26
N HIS A 222 -2.58 19.42 5.51
CA HIS A 222 -3.17 18.53 6.51
C HIS A 222 -2.31 18.51 7.77
N PRO A 223 -2.94 18.45 8.96
CA PRO A 223 -2.23 18.15 10.17
C PRO A 223 -1.57 16.77 9.98
N GLY A 224 -0.26 16.72 10.06
CA GLY A 224 0.46 15.49 9.81
C GLY A 224 0.31 14.50 10.95
N VAL A 225 0.63 13.27 10.63
CA VAL A 225 0.87 12.19 11.60
C VAL A 225 2.35 11.86 11.60
N PRO A 226 2.88 11.13 12.59
CA PRO A 226 4.22 10.56 12.48
C PRO A 226 4.36 9.77 11.18
N VAL A 227 5.44 10.04 10.42
CA VAL A 227 5.66 9.40 9.12
C VAL A 227 7.07 8.86 8.99
N ALA A 228 7.19 7.62 8.47
CA ALA A 228 8.46 7.09 7.99
C ALA A 228 8.42 6.90 6.47
N LEU A 229 9.54 7.19 5.84
CA LEU A 229 9.79 6.99 4.42
C LEU A 229 10.93 5.97 4.28
N PHE A 230 10.64 4.84 3.66
CA PHE A 230 11.58 3.77 3.37
C PHE A 230 11.87 3.75 1.87
N LEU A 231 13.12 3.94 1.49
CA LEU A 231 13.55 4.08 0.10
C LEU A 231 14.58 3.03 -0.28
N ALA A 232 14.59 2.64 -1.53
CA ALA A 232 15.57 1.75 -2.14
C ALA A 232 16.56 2.55 -2.97
N GLU A 233 17.87 2.40 -2.76
CA GLU A 233 18.89 3.20 -3.46
C GLU A 233 18.80 3.03 -4.99
N HIS A 234 18.59 1.80 -5.47
CA HIS A 234 18.51 1.46 -6.89
C HIS A 234 17.06 1.43 -7.41
N ASP A 235 16.19 2.29 -6.87
CA ASP A 235 14.82 2.38 -7.35
C ASP A 235 14.77 2.98 -8.77
N ARG A 236 14.26 2.21 -9.72
CA ARG A 236 14.11 2.59 -11.13
C ARG A 236 12.69 3.05 -11.48
N ILE A 237 11.79 3.05 -10.51
CA ILE A 237 10.36 3.36 -10.68
C ILE A 237 10.02 4.74 -10.14
N ILE A 238 10.59 5.11 -8.98
CA ILE A 238 10.31 6.40 -8.34
C ILE A 238 11.56 7.26 -8.18
N ASP A 239 11.37 8.58 -8.17
CA ASP A 239 12.41 9.58 -7.91
C ASP A 239 12.58 9.76 -6.39
N ASN A 240 13.59 9.11 -5.82
CA ASN A 240 13.92 9.18 -4.41
C ASN A 240 14.20 10.59 -3.94
N GLU A 241 14.93 11.38 -4.74
CA GLU A 241 15.33 12.73 -4.35
C GLU A 241 14.13 13.69 -4.27
N ARG A 242 13.23 13.62 -5.25
CA ARG A 242 11.98 14.39 -5.20
C ARG A 242 11.08 13.94 -4.05
N THR A 243 11.04 12.64 -3.77
CA THR A 243 10.25 12.07 -2.68
C THR A 243 10.81 12.53 -1.31
N ARG A 244 12.13 12.53 -1.13
CA ARG A 244 12.79 13.06 0.08
C ARG A 244 12.52 14.56 0.27
N ARG A 245 12.73 15.35 -0.79
CA ARG A 245 12.47 16.82 -0.73
C ARG A 245 11.02 17.12 -0.38
N TRP A 246 10.10 16.39 -0.98
CA TRP A 246 8.68 16.53 -0.69
C TRP A 246 8.38 16.26 0.79
N LEU A 247 8.86 15.14 1.35
CA LEU A 247 8.61 14.81 2.76
C LEU A 247 9.25 15.84 3.70
N ARG A 248 10.48 16.28 3.41
CA ARG A 248 11.16 17.30 4.23
C ARG A 248 10.43 18.63 4.26
N ALA A 249 9.71 18.98 3.19
CA ALA A 249 8.93 20.20 3.09
C ALA A 249 7.57 20.16 3.82
N LEU A 250 7.10 18.97 4.26
CA LEU A 250 5.83 18.87 4.97
C LEU A 250 5.99 19.37 6.41
N PRO A 251 5.01 20.14 6.93
CA PRO A 251 5.02 20.62 8.32
C PRO A 251 4.55 19.56 9.32
N TRP A 252 4.95 18.32 9.13
CA TRP A 252 4.49 17.19 9.93
C TRP A 252 5.39 16.97 11.16
N PRO A 253 4.83 16.53 12.30
CA PRO A 253 5.50 16.60 13.59
C PRO A 253 6.70 15.66 13.73
N SER A 254 6.66 14.49 13.10
CA SER A 254 7.73 13.50 13.16
C SER A 254 7.95 12.88 11.80
N ARG A 255 9.18 12.91 11.32
CA ARG A 255 9.58 12.40 10.00
C ARG A 255 10.84 11.57 10.11
N ARG A 256 10.79 10.32 9.72
CA ARG A 256 11.95 9.43 9.60
C ARG A 256 12.16 9.10 8.12
N ILE A 257 13.41 9.12 7.66
CA ILE A 257 13.78 8.67 6.31
C ILE A 257 14.87 7.62 6.47
N VAL A 258 14.64 6.46 5.89
CA VAL A 258 15.59 5.35 5.83
C VAL A 258 15.78 4.97 4.36
N GLU A 259 17.03 4.84 3.92
CA GLU A 259 17.39 4.41 2.59
C GLU A 259 18.27 3.17 2.65
N TYR A 260 17.88 2.13 1.92
CA TYR A 260 18.58 0.85 1.91
C TYR A 260 19.53 0.79 0.73
N ARG A 261 20.82 0.64 1.04
CA ARG A 261 21.89 0.53 0.04
C ARG A 261 21.71 -0.73 -0.81
N ASN A 262 22.02 -0.61 -2.10
CA ASN A 262 21.89 -1.68 -3.10
C ASN A 262 20.48 -2.29 -3.23
N ALA A 263 19.47 -1.74 -2.55
CA ALA A 263 18.11 -2.23 -2.61
C ALA A 263 17.35 -1.72 -3.85
N HIS A 264 16.38 -2.50 -4.30
CA HIS A 264 15.50 -2.21 -5.42
C HIS A 264 14.08 -1.87 -4.94
N HIS A 265 13.21 -1.49 -5.86
CA HIS A 265 11.88 -0.94 -5.57
C HIS A 265 11.05 -1.73 -4.54
N THR A 266 11.08 -3.07 -4.61
CA THR A 266 10.34 -3.93 -3.67
C THR A 266 11.26 -4.38 -2.54
N LEU A 267 11.35 -3.58 -1.47
CA LEU A 267 12.20 -3.86 -0.32
C LEU A 267 11.94 -5.23 0.34
N GLU A 268 10.73 -5.74 0.22
CA GLU A 268 10.34 -7.10 0.69
C GLU A 268 11.10 -8.22 -0.03
N PHE A 269 11.58 -7.96 -1.25
CA PHE A 269 12.24 -8.93 -2.12
C PHE A 269 13.77 -8.86 -2.06
N GLU A 270 14.30 -8.03 -1.18
CA GLU A 270 15.73 -7.93 -0.99
C GLU A 270 16.28 -9.17 -0.26
N PRO A 271 17.57 -9.51 -0.48
CA PRO A 271 18.16 -10.70 0.13
C PRO A 271 18.25 -10.58 1.66
N PRO A 272 18.45 -11.73 2.35
CA PRO A 272 18.73 -11.72 3.78
C PRO A 272 19.88 -10.74 4.12
N GLY A 273 19.64 -9.87 5.11
CA GLY A 273 20.56 -8.76 5.47
C GLY A 273 19.97 -7.38 5.18
N CYS A 274 18.95 -7.26 4.36
CA CYS A 274 18.15 -6.05 4.28
C CYS A 274 17.25 -5.97 5.54
N THR A 275 17.44 -4.90 6.32
CA THR A 275 16.75 -4.74 7.62
C THR A 275 15.36 -4.09 7.47
N PHE A 276 14.86 -3.90 6.26
CA PHE A 276 13.61 -3.17 5.99
C PHE A 276 12.44 -3.63 6.86
N VAL A 277 12.18 -4.94 6.92
CA VAL A 277 11.04 -5.48 7.67
C VAL A 277 11.20 -5.23 9.17
N ASP A 278 12.39 -5.42 9.70
CA ASP A 278 12.69 -5.17 11.13
C ASP A 278 12.61 -3.68 11.46
N ASP A 279 13.09 -2.81 10.57
CA ASP A 279 12.98 -1.35 10.71
C ASP A 279 11.53 -0.88 10.66
N LEU A 280 10.71 -1.45 9.79
CA LEU A 280 9.27 -1.17 9.70
C LEU A 280 8.56 -1.55 11.00
N VAL A 281 8.78 -2.77 11.49
CA VAL A 281 8.20 -3.28 12.74
C VAL A 281 8.64 -2.43 13.93
N SER A 282 9.95 -2.16 14.03
CA SER A 282 10.53 -1.31 15.08
C SER A 282 9.92 0.08 15.06
N TRP A 283 9.83 0.71 13.89
CA TRP A 283 9.29 2.05 13.77
C TRP A 283 7.82 2.12 14.18
N ILE A 284 6.97 1.21 13.66
CA ILE A 284 5.55 1.14 14.04
C ILE A 284 5.44 0.92 15.55
N GLY A 285 6.28 0.06 16.12
CA GLY A 285 6.30 -0.26 17.55
C GLY A 285 6.64 0.92 18.47
N THR A 286 7.28 1.96 17.95
CA THR A 286 7.57 3.20 18.71
C THR A 286 6.44 4.23 18.62
N GLN A 287 5.46 4.05 17.72
CA GLN A 287 4.37 5.00 17.57
C GLN A 287 3.26 4.68 18.58
N LYS A 288 2.74 5.71 19.23
CA LYS A 288 1.60 5.56 20.13
C LYS A 288 0.32 5.48 19.31
N CYS A 289 -0.48 4.43 19.50
CA CYS A 289 -1.90 4.49 19.21
C CYS A 289 -2.51 5.38 20.28
N ASN A 290 -2.73 6.66 20.01
CA ASN A 290 -3.53 7.47 20.92
C ASN A 290 -4.93 6.87 20.92
N ALA A 291 -5.35 6.41 22.10
CA ALA A 291 -6.72 6.00 22.38
C ALA A 291 -7.67 7.18 22.24
#